data_a5cae0bd013a4ad40bab48dd1ca430fd
#
_entry.id   a5cae0bd013a4ad40bab48dd1ca430fd
#
_cell.length_a   1.000
_cell.length_b   1.000
_cell.length_c   1.000
_cell.angle_alpha   90.00
_cell.angle_beta   90.00
_cell.angle_gamma   90.00
#
_symmetry.space_group_name_H-M   'P 1'
#
loop_
_entity.id
_entity.type
_entity.pdbx_description
1 polymer ?
#
loop_
_entity_poly.entity_id
_entity_poly.type
_entity_poly.pdbx_seq_one_letter_code
_entity_poly.pdbx_strand_id
1 'polypeptide(L)'
;ESWVRRRKIMETGGTKLSAPSFQLPWVLGMPDMDACMKKLENYRLTGVAEKMRCPFYCIHGENDNIVPLEFAQKLYDACGSADKTLKILKTDDGGSDHCQEDNRQVGSNLVADWLAQRLGGRL
;
A
#
# COMPACT_ATOMS: atom_id res chain seq x y z
N GLU A 1 -8.07 -10.02 8.83
CA GLU A 1 -8.76 -9.41 10.02
C GLU A 1 -8.96 -7.90 9.88
N SER A 2 -8.01 -7.11 9.39
CA SER A 2 -8.14 -5.64 9.26
C SER A 2 -9.26 -5.22 8.29
N TRP A 3 -9.44 -5.92 7.16
CA TRP A 3 -10.51 -5.66 6.20
C TRP A 3 -11.91 -5.98 6.74
N VAL A 4 -12.06 -7.04 7.51
CA VAL A 4 -13.32 -7.40 8.16
C VAL A 4 -13.70 -6.35 9.21
N ARG A 5 -12.73 -5.86 9.97
CA ARG A 5 -12.93 -4.79 10.96
C ARG A 5 -13.31 -3.46 10.29
N ARG A 6 -12.67 -3.11 9.16
CA ARG A 6 -13.00 -1.93 8.36
C ARG A 6 -14.39 -2.02 7.74
N ARG A 7 -14.76 -3.16 7.16
CA ARG A 7 -16.10 -3.39 6.64
C ARG A 7 -17.15 -3.09 7.71
N LYS A 8 -16.95 -3.57 8.93
CA LYS A 8 -17.86 -3.33 10.05
C LYS A 8 -17.98 -1.84 10.41
N ILE A 9 -16.86 -1.11 10.40
CA ILE A 9 -16.85 0.35 10.65
C ILE A 9 -17.56 1.10 9.52
N MET A 10 -17.37 0.71 8.26
CA MET A 10 -18.03 1.32 7.10
C MET A 10 -19.54 1.05 7.08
N GLU A 11 -19.95 -0.16 7.46
CA GLU A 11 -21.38 -0.54 7.53
C GLU A 11 -22.10 0.15 8.69
N THR A 12 -21.42 0.45 9.78
CA THR A 12 -21.99 1.11 10.99
C THR A 12 -21.85 2.62 10.98
N GLY A 13 -21.02 3.20 10.11
CA GLY A 13 -20.68 4.63 10.08
C GLY A 13 -21.70 5.56 9.39
N GLY A 14 -22.90 5.10 9.08
CA GLY A 14 -24.05 5.97 8.74
C GLY A 14 -24.05 6.63 7.35
N THR A 15 -23.03 6.48 6.53
CA THR A 15 -23.03 6.94 5.15
C THR A 15 -23.04 5.76 4.18
N LYS A 16 -24.19 5.52 3.58
CA LYS A 16 -24.39 4.48 2.53
C LYS A 16 -23.51 4.64 1.29
N LEU A 17 -22.65 5.64 1.26
CA LEU A 17 -21.75 6.01 0.16
C LEU A 17 -20.31 6.19 0.65
N SER A 18 -19.78 5.25 1.43
CA SER A 18 -18.33 5.27 1.65
C SER A 18 -17.62 4.90 0.32
N ALA A 19 -16.60 5.64 -0.05
CA ALA A 19 -15.83 5.43 -1.28
C ALA A 19 -15.46 3.95 -1.54
N PRO A 20 -15.06 3.14 -0.55
CA PRO A 20 -14.78 1.73 -0.77
C PRO A 20 -15.98 0.87 -1.14
N SER A 21 -17.18 1.14 -0.60
CA SER A 21 -18.37 0.34 -0.92
C SER A 21 -18.89 0.57 -2.33
N PHE A 22 -18.58 1.72 -2.91
CA PHE A 22 -18.89 2.03 -4.30
C PHE A 22 -17.74 1.69 -5.25
N GLN A 23 -16.53 2.12 -4.92
CA GLN A 23 -15.36 1.99 -5.80
C GLN A 23 -14.99 0.54 -6.08
N LEU A 24 -14.99 -0.30 -5.07
CA LEU A 24 -14.48 -1.67 -5.21
C LEU A 24 -15.35 -2.50 -6.16
N PRO A 25 -16.69 -2.57 -6.02
CA PRO A 25 -17.56 -3.21 -6.99
C PRO A 25 -17.38 -2.68 -8.40
N TRP A 26 -17.30 -1.37 -8.56
CA TRP A 26 -17.13 -0.74 -9.86
C TRP A 26 -15.79 -1.07 -10.52
N VAL A 27 -14.69 -0.92 -9.80
CA VAL A 27 -13.33 -1.20 -10.31
C VAL A 27 -13.16 -2.69 -10.65
N LEU A 28 -13.70 -3.58 -9.82
CA LEU A 28 -13.59 -5.02 -10.02
C LEU A 28 -14.65 -5.60 -10.97
N GLY A 29 -15.65 -4.80 -11.40
CA GLY A 29 -16.76 -5.26 -12.20
C GLY A 29 -17.61 -6.30 -11.48
N MET A 30 -17.84 -6.12 -10.17
CA MET A 30 -18.59 -7.04 -9.32
C MET A 30 -19.93 -6.42 -8.88
N PRO A 31 -20.98 -7.24 -8.67
CA PRO A 31 -22.30 -6.71 -8.30
C PRO A 31 -22.35 -6.15 -6.88
N ASP A 32 -21.53 -6.64 -5.97
CA ASP A 32 -21.53 -6.26 -4.56
C ASP A 32 -20.17 -6.51 -3.88
N MET A 33 -20.08 -6.15 -2.60
CA MET A 33 -18.85 -6.28 -1.80
C MET A 33 -18.47 -7.73 -1.52
N ASP A 34 -19.44 -8.65 -1.38
CA ASP A 34 -19.14 -10.06 -1.11
C ASP A 34 -18.48 -10.72 -2.33
N ALA A 35 -18.97 -10.42 -3.53
CA ALA A 35 -18.35 -10.85 -4.77
C ALA A 35 -16.94 -10.23 -4.94
N CYS A 36 -16.75 -8.96 -4.53
CA CYS A 36 -15.44 -8.32 -4.50
C CYS A 36 -14.48 -9.07 -3.58
N MET A 37 -14.88 -9.34 -2.35
CA MET A 37 -14.03 -10.01 -1.37
C MET A 37 -13.61 -11.41 -1.86
N LYS A 38 -14.54 -12.17 -2.45
CA LYS A 38 -14.23 -13.46 -3.04
C LYS A 38 -13.23 -13.34 -4.21
N LYS A 39 -13.39 -12.33 -5.07
CA LYS A 39 -12.46 -12.10 -6.17
C LYS A 39 -11.08 -11.71 -5.66
N LEU A 40 -11.00 -10.90 -4.59
CA LEU A 40 -9.75 -10.44 -4.00
C LEU A 40 -8.93 -11.56 -3.33
N GLU A 41 -9.54 -12.69 -3.00
CA GLU A 41 -8.80 -13.87 -2.49
C GLU A 41 -7.72 -14.36 -3.46
N ASN A 42 -7.89 -14.08 -4.75
CA ASN A 42 -6.92 -14.44 -5.79
C ASN A 42 -5.80 -13.40 -5.95
N TYR A 43 -5.92 -12.22 -5.35
CA TYR A 43 -4.90 -11.16 -5.40
C TYR A 43 -3.93 -11.33 -4.24
N ARG A 44 -2.94 -12.18 -4.44
CA ARG A 44 -1.94 -12.51 -3.43
C ARG A 44 -0.54 -12.26 -3.95
N LEU A 45 0.32 -11.74 -3.09
CA LEU A 45 1.75 -11.58 -3.38
C LEU A 45 2.58 -12.81 -2.94
N THR A 46 2.02 -13.69 -2.12
CA THR A 46 2.65 -14.95 -1.70
C THR A 46 2.98 -15.81 -2.93
N GLY A 47 4.22 -16.23 -3.06
CA GLY A 47 4.72 -16.98 -4.22
C GLY A 47 4.98 -16.12 -5.47
N VAL A 48 4.68 -14.82 -5.42
CA VAL A 48 4.92 -13.85 -6.49
C VAL A 48 6.02 -12.87 -6.13
N ALA A 49 5.99 -12.32 -4.91
CA ALA A 49 7.00 -11.37 -4.43
C ALA A 49 8.41 -11.97 -4.47
N GLU A 50 8.55 -13.25 -4.19
CA GLU A 50 9.82 -14.00 -4.22
C GLU A 50 10.42 -14.10 -5.63
N LYS A 51 9.60 -13.89 -6.67
CA LYS A 51 10.05 -13.91 -8.08
C LYS A 51 10.54 -12.56 -8.57
N MET A 52 10.33 -11.50 -7.81
CA MET A 52 10.76 -10.16 -8.18
C MET A 52 12.30 -10.10 -8.30
N ARG A 53 12.79 -9.51 -9.38
CA ARG A 53 14.23 -9.34 -9.64
C ARG A 53 14.62 -7.90 -9.94
N CYS A 54 13.62 -7.05 -10.25
CA CYS A 54 13.86 -5.62 -10.44
C CYS A 54 14.17 -4.93 -9.12
N PRO A 55 14.86 -3.78 -9.12
CA PRO A 55 15.02 -2.95 -7.94
C PRO A 55 13.67 -2.64 -7.29
N PHE A 56 13.61 -2.72 -5.97
CA PHE A 56 12.40 -2.55 -5.19
C PHE A 56 12.59 -1.52 -4.09
N TYR A 57 11.73 -0.51 -4.07
CA TYR A 57 11.69 0.50 -3.02
C TYR A 57 10.30 0.58 -2.40
N CYS A 58 10.22 0.29 -1.12
CA CYS A 58 9.00 0.40 -0.34
C CYS A 58 9.13 1.56 0.65
N ILE A 59 8.19 2.50 0.60
CA ILE A 59 8.08 3.57 1.58
C ILE A 59 6.81 3.35 2.37
N HIS A 60 6.88 3.46 3.69
CA HIS A 60 5.75 3.26 4.58
C HIS A 60 5.80 4.25 5.74
N GLY A 61 4.64 4.77 6.16
CA GLY A 61 4.53 5.63 7.32
C GLY A 61 4.40 4.81 8.62
N GLU A 62 5.09 5.21 9.67
CA GLU A 62 4.99 4.50 10.96
C GLU A 62 3.59 4.56 11.57
N ASN A 63 2.84 5.63 11.28
CA ASN A 63 1.49 5.87 11.79
C ASN A 63 0.38 5.45 10.79
N ASP A 64 0.72 4.71 9.74
CA ASP A 64 -0.28 4.22 8.79
C ASP A 64 -1.34 3.37 9.49
N ASN A 65 -2.50 3.96 9.69
CA ASN A 65 -3.65 3.32 10.32
C ASN A 65 -4.51 2.50 9.35
N ILE A 66 -4.16 2.53 8.06
CA ILE A 66 -4.87 1.82 6.99
C ILE A 66 -4.18 0.51 6.64
N VAL A 67 -2.88 0.57 6.40
CA VAL A 67 -2.05 -0.60 6.11
C VAL A 67 -1.05 -0.77 7.25
N PRO A 68 -1.21 -1.78 8.10
CA PRO A 68 -0.27 -2.03 9.18
C PRO A 68 1.17 -2.18 8.68
N LEU A 69 2.13 -1.60 9.39
CA LEU A 69 3.56 -1.63 9.07
C LEU A 69 4.09 -3.06 8.84
N GLU A 70 3.53 -4.03 9.55
CA GLU A 70 3.91 -5.44 9.40
C GLU A 70 3.70 -5.98 7.98
N PHE A 71 2.77 -5.44 7.20
CA PHE A 71 2.57 -5.86 5.80
C PHE A 71 3.66 -5.32 4.88
N ALA A 72 4.13 -4.10 5.12
CA ALA A 72 5.27 -3.57 4.40
C ALA A 72 6.54 -4.39 4.69
N GLN A 73 6.75 -4.76 5.95
CA GLN A 73 7.87 -5.61 6.36
C GLN A 73 7.78 -7.00 5.72
N LYS A 74 6.61 -7.66 5.78
CA LYS A 74 6.40 -8.97 5.15
C LYS A 74 6.63 -8.94 3.64
N LEU A 75 6.18 -7.88 2.97
CA LEU A 75 6.43 -7.72 1.54
C LEU A 75 7.91 -7.54 1.23
N TYR A 76 8.60 -6.70 2.01
CA TYR A 76 10.03 -6.48 1.88
C TYR A 76 10.81 -7.78 2.10
N ASP A 77 10.48 -8.53 3.15
CA ASP A 77 11.16 -9.79 3.47
C ASP A 77 10.96 -10.84 2.36
N ALA A 78 9.72 -10.95 1.85
CA ALA A 78 9.38 -11.88 0.78
C ALA A 78 9.95 -11.49 -0.59
N CYS A 79 10.26 -10.21 -0.81
CA CYS A 79 10.75 -9.73 -2.10
C CYS A 79 12.08 -10.38 -2.48
N GLY A 80 12.12 -11.04 -3.63
CA GLY A 80 13.30 -11.75 -4.15
C GLY A 80 14.33 -10.86 -4.85
N SER A 81 14.14 -9.53 -4.87
CA SER A 81 15.11 -8.60 -5.42
C SER A 81 16.38 -8.53 -4.55
N ALA A 82 17.54 -8.53 -5.18
CA ALA A 82 18.82 -8.29 -4.50
C ALA A 82 19.02 -6.79 -4.18
N ASP A 83 18.40 -5.89 -4.97
CA ASP A 83 18.39 -4.44 -4.75
C ASP A 83 17.02 -4.04 -4.17
N LYS A 84 16.89 -4.10 -2.86
CA LYS A 84 15.65 -3.74 -2.19
C LYS A 84 15.88 -2.84 -0.99
N THR A 85 14.99 -1.88 -0.80
CA THR A 85 15.01 -0.93 0.30
C THR A 85 13.61 -0.80 0.91
N LEU A 86 13.54 -0.81 2.24
CA LEU A 86 12.36 -0.42 3.00
C LEU A 86 12.67 0.86 3.78
N LYS A 87 11.99 1.94 3.48
CA LYS A 87 12.07 3.22 4.20
C LYS A 87 10.81 3.40 5.03
N ILE A 88 10.97 3.44 6.35
CA ILE A 88 9.91 3.82 7.25
C ILE A 88 10.05 5.30 7.56
N LEU A 89 9.02 6.07 7.24
CA LEU A 89 8.92 7.49 7.57
C LEU A 89 8.33 7.62 8.97
N LYS A 90 9.05 8.32 9.83
CA LYS A 90 8.65 8.62 11.20
C LYS A 90 7.95 9.98 11.27
N THR A 91 7.29 10.25 12.36
CA THR A 91 6.64 11.54 12.62
C THR A 91 7.60 12.71 12.41
N ASP A 92 8.84 12.60 12.88
CA ASP A 92 9.85 13.66 12.76
C ASP A 92 10.36 13.85 11.31
N ASP A 93 10.29 12.81 10.47
CA ASP A 93 10.65 12.90 9.04
C ASP A 93 9.54 13.64 8.24
N GLY A 94 8.31 13.67 8.75
CA GLY A 94 7.08 13.93 8.01
C GLY A 94 6.74 12.75 7.07
N GLY A 95 5.49 12.69 6.60
CA GLY A 95 5.04 11.60 5.74
C GLY A 95 4.79 10.29 6.49
N SER A 96 4.50 10.38 7.79
CA SER A 96 4.30 9.22 8.66
C SER A 96 2.93 8.55 8.52
N ASP A 97 1.96 9.23 7.91
CA ASP A 97 0.60 8.73 7.74
C ASP A 97 0.43 7.90 6.47
N HIS A 98 -0.77 7.35 6.27
CA HIS A 98 -1.10 6.55 5.10
C HIS A 98 -0.82 7.30 3.80
N CYS A 99 -0.06 6.69 2.88
CA CYS A 99 0.34 7.30 1.61
C CYS A 99 1.01 8.68 1.76
N GLN A 100 1.63 8.94 2.90
CA GLN A 100 2.29 10.21 3.25
C GLN A 100 1.34 11.41 3.14
N GLU A 101 0.06 11.24 3.54
CA GLU A 101 -0.97 12.28 3.43
C GLU A 101 -0.63 13.55 4.22
N ASP A 102 0.08 13.39 5.33
CA ASP A 102 0.59 14.47 6.18
C ASP A 102 1.72 15.29 5.50
N ASN A 103 2.52 14.66 4.62
CA ASN A 103 3.55 15.35 3.82
C ASN A 103 3.93 14.55 2.57
N ARG A 104 3.12 14.63 1.53
CA ARG A 104 3.34 13.91 0.26
C ARG A 104 4.65 14.28 -0.44
N GLN A 105 5.17 15.50 -0.21
CA GLN A 105 6.40 15.95 -0.85
C GLN A 105 7.59 15.10 -0.44
N VAL A 106 7.67 14.68 0.81
CA VAL A 106 8.75 13.81 1.31
C VAL A 106 8.78 12.49 0.56
N GLY A 107 7.63 11.79 0.48
CA GLY A 107 7.55 10.52 -0.24
C GLY A 107 7.86 10.67 -1.72
N SER A 108 7.32 11.70 -2.36
CA SER A 108 7.55 11.97 -3.78
C SER A 108 9.02 12.26 -4.10
N ASN A 109 9.69 13.06 -3.28
CA ASN A 109 11.12 13.36 -3.46
C ASN A 109 11.96 12.09 -3.32
N LEU A 110 11.72 11.29 -2.28
CA LEU A 110 12.44 10.04 -2.06
C LEU A 110 12.30 9.07 -3.25
N VAL A 111 11.10 8.94 -3.82
CA VAL A 111 10.86 8.09 -4.99
C VAL A 111 11.57 8.67 -6.22
N ALA A 112 11.48 9.99 -6.45
CA ALA A 112 12.10 10.65 -7.59
C ALA A 112 13.63 10.50 -7.55
N ASP A 113 14.25 10.75 -6.41
CA ASP A 113 15.69 10.61 -6.23
C ASP A 113 16.15 9.16 -6.42
N TRP A 114 15.39 8.21 -5.85
CA TRP A 114 15.69 6.78 -5.99
C TRP A 114 15.61 6.31 -7.46
N LEU A 115 14.59 6.77 -8.19
CA LEU A 115 14.44 6.48 -9.61
C LEU A 115 15.54 7.14 -10.44
N ALA A 116 15.83 8.42 -10.20
CA ALA A 116 16.86 9.17 -10.91
C ALA A 116 18.22 8.46 -10.83
N GLN A 117 18.62 8.02 -9.64
CA GLN A 117 19.87 7.29 -9.43
C GLN A 117 19.96 6.00 -10.27
N ARG A 118 18.85 5.28 -10.44
CA ARG A 118 18.82 3.99 -11.17
C ARG A 118 18.63 4.13 -12.66
N LEU A 119 17.97 5.17 -13.09
CA LEU A 119 17.76 5.45 -14.52
C LEU A 119 18.89 6.27 -15.15
N GLY A 120 19.98 6.50 -14.41
CA GLY A 120 21.10 7.30 -14.88
C GLY A 120 20.75 8.76 -15.03
N GLY A 121 19.82 9.24 -14.19
CA GLY A 121 19.25 10.58 -14.29
C GLY A 121 20.28 11.66 -14.15
N ARG A 122 20.38 12.44 -15.20
CA ARG A 122 20.75 13.84 -15.11
C ARG A 122 19.43 14.60 -14.97
N LEU A 123 19.12 15.01 -13.74
CA LEU A 123 18.13 16.04 -13.51
C LEU A 123 18.80 17.39 -13.73
#